data_b81a06e9881b3c4e0899cb916083cc66
#
_entry.id   b81a06e9881b3c4e0899cb916083cc66
#
_cell.length_a   1.000
_cell.length_b   1.000
_cell.length_c   1.000
_cell.angle_alpha   90.00
_cell.angle_beta   90.00
_cell.angle_gamma   90.00
#
_symmetry.space_group_name_H-M   'P 1'
#
loop_
_entity.id
_entity.type
_entity.pdbx_description
1 polymer ?
#
loop_
_entity_poly.entity_id
_entity_poly.type
_entity_poly.pdbx_seq_one_letter_code
_entity_poly.pdbx_strand_id
1 'polypeptide(L)'
;MEKKLVIIDGSSLLYRAFYALPPTMTSPDGIPTNAVYGFLRMLLGLYRDLDPEYMAVTFDKDRHTFRTEMYEGYKATRKPAPDELVPQFDLIRDVMQVMGVAVYSLDGYEGDDILGTLSLRYEKEMPVNIVTGDRDALQLSSSRTTVFLTQKGITNMAAMTPEAVFEKYHIEPRQVIDMKALMGDTADNIPGVPGIGEKTALKLITQYDDLNNLYAHVEEIKGAQGKKLIANKELAYLSYDLATIKRDVPLKTSLEEMHQPVHFEEMRVLFQKLGINLLQQFAGLPRFRALAEAKKEESQRELVKAEPWQGEAFDEKIAALVIDRSGIAPFFTARSAVVVSEGRAYTAVPAQYEKLAEALAKAKAVVTVDAKALMESNFPSEHLPLFDVQLASYLLDPARVTYPLSYMAGLYEVPEVFADEMEDFADKGSLIGDFLSKIYGPCCRKLEENGVMSLFTDVEEPLVKVLSTMEKAGIATDQQRWQEVKADMESELRLLVKDIYTEAGEPFNINSPKQLGVILFEKLQLPVIKKTKTGYSTDSAVLDALLDKHPMIPKILQFRALKKLISTYLDGLEPLVSAETGRIYTSFNQMVTATGRLSSSDPNLQNIPI
;
A
#
# COMPACT_ATOMS: atom_id res chain seq x y z
N MET A 1 11.68 -30.34 5.15
CA MET A 1 11.33 -29.43 6.30
C MET A 1 10.17 -30.04 7.05
N GLU A 2 10.03 -29.79 8.35
CA GLU A 2 8.88 -30.24 9.14
C GLU A 2 7.63 -29.52 8.64
N LYS A 3 6.53 -30.27 8.41
CA LYS A 3 5.25 -29.69 8.00
C LYS A 3 4.73 -28.76 9.08
N LYS A 4 4.16 -27.63 8.71
CA LYS A 4 3.65 -26.61 9.64
C LYS A 4 2.22 -26.24 9.27
N LEU A 5 1.40 -26.00 10.28
CA LEU A 5 0.07 -25.41 10.13
C LEU A 5 0.12 -23.95 10.59
N VAL A 6 -0.39 -23.04 9.75
CA VAL A 6 -0.63 -21.64 10.10
C VAL A 6 -2.13 -21.41 10.21
N ILE A 7 -2.58 -20.89 11.34
CA ILE A 7 -3.98 -20.54 11.59
C ILE A 7 -4.06 -19.03 11.83
N ILE A 8 -4.87 -18.35 11.05
CA ILE A 8 -4.97 -16.89 11.01
C ILE A 8 -6.30 -16.46 11.62
N ASP A 9 -6.24 -15.55 12.57
CA ASP A 9 -7.40 -14.79 13.03
C ASP A 9 -7.80 -13.77 11.94
N GLY A 10 -8.72 -14.17 11.10
CA GLY A 10 -9.16 -13.39 9.95
C GLY A 10 -9.84 -12.10 10.31
N SER A 11 -10.69 -12.12 11.33
CA SER A 11 -11.40 -10.92 11.83
C SER A 11 -10.41 -9.87 12.30
N SER A 12 -9.49 -10.23 13.20
CA SER A 12 -8.49 -9.32 13.77
C SER A 12 -7.58 -8.71 12.70
N LEU A 13 -7.07 -9.55 11.77
CA LEU A 13 -6.15 -9.07 10.73
C LEU A 13 -6.86 -8.21 9.67
N LEU A 14 -8.11 -8.51 9.33
CA LEU A 14 -8.87 -7.72 8.37
C LEU A 14 -9.19 -6.31 8.92
N TYR A 15 -9.65 -6.23 10.18
CA TYR A 15 -9.82 -4.95 10.87
C TYR A 15 -8.51 -4.15 10.94
N ARG A 16 -7.41 -4.81 11.27
CA ARG A 16 -6.10 -4.17 11.33
C ARG A 16 -5.67 -3.60 9.97
N ALA A 17 -5.86 -4.35 8.90
CA ALA A 17 -5.57 -3.93 7.55
C ALA A 17 -6.41 -2.71 7.15
N PHE A 18 -7.70 -2.74 7.47
CA PHE A 18 -8.63 -1.64 7.20
C PHE A 18 -8.19 -0.32 7.81
N TYR A 19 -7.81 -0.32 9.10
CA TYR A 19 -7.38 0.91 9.79
C TYR A 19 -5.92 1.32 9.50
N ALA A 20 -5.11 0.44 8.92
CA ALA A 20 -3.72 0.74 8.58
C ALA A 20 -3.55 1.37 7.20
N LEU A 21 -4.51 1.20 6.30
CA LEU A 21 -4.43 1.64 4.91
C LEU A 21 -5.52 2.66 4.57
N PRO A 22 -5.28 3.56 3.60
CA PRO A 22 -6.24 4.59 3.23
C PRO A 22 -7.57 3.99 2.72
N PRO A 23 -8.73 4.53 3.13
CA PRO A 23 -10.03 4.05 2.65
C PRO A 23 -10.31 4.39 1.17
N THR A 24 -9.44 5.18 0.54
CA THR A 24 -9.51 5.54 -0.89
C THR A 24 -9.04 4.41 -1.82
N MET A 25 -8.54 3.30 -1.27
CA MET A 25 -8.18 2.13 -2.08
C MET A 25 -9.45 1.37 -2.45
N THR A 26 -9.77 1.38 -3.74
CA THR A 26 -10.98 0.73 -4.29
C THR A 26 -10.63 -0.15 -5.48
N SER A 27 -11.54 -1.09 -5.81
CA SER A 27 -11.53 -1.78 -7.11
C SER A 27 -11.85 -0.80 -8.24
N PRO A 28 -11.66 -1.19 -9.51
CA PRO A 28 -12.14 -0.41 -10.67
C PRO A 28 -13.62 -0.05 -10.60
N ASP A 29 -14.44 -0.91 -10.00
CA ASP A 29 -15.88 -0.69 -9.81
C ASP A 29 -16.21 0.15 -8.56
N GLY A 30 -15.22 0.72 -7.89
CA GLY A 30 -15.39 1.58 -6.72
C GLY A 30 -15.64 0.84 -5.40
N ILE A 31 -15.50 -0.49 -5.34
CA ILE A 31 -15.66 -1.27 -4.11
C ILE A 31 -14.42 -1.09 -3.23
N PRO A 32 -14.54 -0.77 -1.93
CA PRO A 32 -13.40 -0.67 -1.03
C PRO A 32 -12.58 -1.97 -0.97
N THR A 33 -11.24 -1.89 -1.11
CA THR A 33 -10.32 -3.05 -1.14
C THR A 33 -9.11 -2.91 -0.22
N ASN A 34 -9.02 -1.82 0.55
CA ASN A 34 -7.88 -1.55 1.44
C ASN A 34 -7.63 -2.65 2.46
N ALA A 35 -8.68 -3.21 3.08
CA ALA A 35 -8.55 -4.30 4.05
C ALA A 35 -8.09 -5.61 3.38
N VAL A 36 -8.67 -5.96 2.22
CA VAL A 36 -8.28 -7.14 1.43
C VAL A 36 -6.82 -7.02 0.99
N TYR A 37 -6.42 -5.88 0.46
CA TYR A 37 -5.04 -5.63 0.06
C TYR A 37 -4.05 -5.77 1.23
N GLY A 38 -4.37 -5.15 2.37
CA GLY A 38 -3.53 -5.21 3.57
C GLY A 38 -3.43 -6.64 4.14
N PHE A 39 -4.55 -7.39 4.14
CA PHE A 39 -4.57 -8.78 4.54
C PHE A 39 -3.68 -9.64 3.63
N LEU A 40 -3.78 -9.49 2.33
CA LEU A 40 -2.92 -10.19 1.35
C LEU A 40 -1.44 -9.84 1.50
N ARG A 41 -1.11 -8.59 1.85
CA ARG A 41 0.27 -8.20 2.17
C ARG A 41 0.80 -8.92 3.41
N MET A 42 -0.01 -9.10 4.45
CA MET A 42 0.36 -9.91 5.62
C MET A 42 0.52 -11.39 5.24
N LEU A 43 -0.42 -11.93 4.47
CA LEU A 43 -0.40 -13.31 4.00
C LEU A 43 0.85 -13.62 3.16
N LEU A 44 1.25 -12.70 2.27
CA LEU A 44 2.49 -12.80 1.50
C LEU A 44 3.73 -12.94 2.41
N GLY A 45 3.78 -12.13 3.48
CA GLY A 45 4.83 -12.24 4.51
C GLY A 45 4.82 -13.61 5.20
N LEU A 46 3.65 -14.11 5.57
CA LEU A 46 3.50 -15.42 6.22
C LEU A 46 3.98 -16.58 5.34
N TYR A 47 3.62 -16.58 4.05
CA TYR A 47 4.12 -17.58 3.11
C TYR A 47 5.64 -17.53 2.97
N ARG A 48 6.24 -16.34 2.91
CA ARG A 48 7.68 -16.16 2.77
C ARG A 48 8.44 -16.58 4.04
N ASP A 49 7.95 -16.17 5.23
CA ASP A 49 8.70 -16.26 6.48
C ASP A 49 8.45 -17.60 7.21
N LEU A 50 7.26 -18.20 7.04
CA LEU A 50 6.88 -19.45 7.71
C LEU A 50 6.82 -20.67 6.78
N ASP A 51 6.65 -20.47 5.47
CA ASP A 51 6.51 -21.52 4.44
C ASP A 51 5.56 -22.65 4.89
N PRO A 52 4.25 -22.34 5.09
CA PRO A 52 3.30 -23.30 5.65
C PRO A 52 2.88 -24.38 4.64
N GLU A 53 2.85 -25.64 5.08
CA GLU A 53 2.22 -26.73 4.32
C GLU A 53 0.69 -26.62 4.36
N TYR A 54 0.15 -26.28 5.54
CA TYR A 54 -1.28 -26.15 5.81
C TYR A 54 -1.62 -24.75 6.27
N MET A 55 -2.76 -24.22 5.81
CA MET A 55 -3.22 -22.89 6.20
C MET A 55 -4.72 -22.84 6.39
N ALA A 56 -5.15 -22.16 7.46
CA ALA A 56 -6.54 -21.92 7.75
C ALA A 56 -6.75 -20.46 8.23
N VAL A 57 -7.92 -19.91 7.94
CA VAL A 57 -8.35 -18.60 8.44
C VAL A 57 -9.66 -18.78 9.20
N THR A 58 -9.79 -18.15 10.36
CA THR A 58 -11.00 -18.18 11.17
C THR A 58 -11.69 -16.83 11.16
N PHE A 59 -13.02 -16.80 11.08
CA PHE A 59 -13.83 -15.58 11.18
C PHE A 59 -14.95 -15.75 12.18
N ASP A 60 -15.29 -14.67 12.86
CA ASP A 60 -16.57 -14.57 13.57
C ASP A 60 -17.70 -14.64 12.55
N LYS A 61 -18.74 -15.42 12.84
CA LYS A 61 -19.88 -15.56 11.96
C LYS A 61 -20.96 -14.53 12.27
N ASP A 62 -21.30 -14.39 13.54
CA ASP A 62 -22.26 -13.41 14.03
C ASP A 62 -21.88 -12.91 15.43
N ARG A 63 -22.73 -12.05 16.01
CA ARG A 63 -22.51 -11.49 17.34
C ARG A 63 -23.11 -12.32 18.47
N HIS A 64 -23.96 -13.29 18.14
CA HIS A 64 -24.65 -14.11 19.11
C HIS A 64 -23.86 -15.38 19.37
N THR A 65 -23.19 -15.44 20.50
CA THR A 65 -22.33 -16.54 20.92
C THR A 65 -22.68 -17.00 22.33
N PHE A 66 -22.19 -18.16 22.74
CA PHE A 66 -22.41 -18.65 24.10
C PHE A 66 -21.95 -17.64 25.17
N ARG A 67 -20.99 -16.73 24.88
CA ARG A 67 -20.56 -15.66 25.79
C ARG A 67 -21.63 -14.58 25.96
N THR A 68 -22.33 -14.22 24.89
CA THR A 68 -23.44 -13.28 24.98
C THR A 68 -24.66 -13.86 25.72
N GLU A 69 -24.85 -15.19 25.65
CA GLU A 69 -25.86 -15.89 26.47
C GLU A 69 -25.46 -15.92 27.96
N MET A 70 -24.15 -16.07 28.24
CA MET A 70 -23.63 -16.08 29.60
C MET A 70 -23.64 -14.69 30.25
N TYR A 71 -23.36 -13.64 29.47
CA TYR A 71 -23.33 -12.26 29.93
C TYR A 71 -23.77 -11.29 28.84
N GLU A 72 -24.95 -10.71 28.99
CA GLU A 72 -25.57 -9.78 28.03
C GLU A 72 -24.66 -8.54 27.73
N GLY A 73 -23.85 -8.13 28.70
CA GLY A 73 -22.90 -7.03 28.56
C GLY A 73 -21.69 -7.35 27.69
N TYR A 74 -21.44 -8.61 27.34
CA TYR A 74 -20.25 -9.01 26.57
C TYR A 74 -20.25 -8.36 25.18
N LYS A 75 -19.15 -7.66 24.85
CA LYS A 75 -18.97 -6.89 23.61
C LYS A 75 -20.09 -5.87 23.27
N ALA A 76 -20.99 -5.56 24.23
CA ALA A 76 -22.13 -4.66 24.01
C ALA A 76 -21.69 -3.22 23.64
N THR A 77 -20.48 -2.81 24.02
CA THR A 77 -19.91 -1.49 23.73
C THR A 77 -19.20 -1.41 22.37
N ARG A 78 -18.98 -2.55 21.68
CA ARG A 78 -18.35 -2.58 20.37
C ARG A 78 -19.25 -1.94 19.30
N LYS A 79 -18.69 -0.98 18.58
CA LYS A 79 -19.36 -0.37 17.42
C LYS A 79 -19.55 -1.42 16.30
N PRO A 80 -20.56 -1.27 15.44
CA PRO A 80 -20.67 -2.06 14.22
C PRO A 80 -19.44 -1.86 13.33
N ALA A 81 -19.18 -2.83 12.43
CA ALA A 81 -18.15 -2.67 11.42
C ALA A 81 -18.47 -1.45 10.54
N PRO A 82 -17.46 -0.68 10.12
CA PRO A 82 -17.63 0.37 9.12
C PRO A 82 -18.28 -0.18 7.84
N ASP A 83 -19.14 0.61 7.21
CA ASP A 83 -19.86 0.18 6.00
C ASP A 83 -18.90 -0.21 4.86
N GLU A 84 -17.76 0.45 4.76
CA GLU A 84 -16.71 0.16 3.78
C GLU A 84 -15.95 -1.14 4.09
N LEU A 85 -15.99 -1.63 5.32
CA LEU A 85 -15.33 -2.89 5.70
C LEU A 85 -16.25 -4.11 5.47
N VAL A 86 -17.56 -3.94 5.62
CA VAL A 86 -18.52 -5.05 5.54
C VAL A 86 -18.36 -5.87 4.26
N PRO A 87 -18.36 -5.30 3.05
CA PRO A 87 -18.20 -6.09 1.82
C PRO A 87 -16.83 -6.78 1.72
N GLN A 88 -15.81 -6.28 2.40
CA GLN A 88 -14.47 -6.84 2.34
C GLN A 88 -14.34 -8.18 3.08
N PHE A 89 -15.26 -8.53 3.98
CA PHE A 89 -15.31 -9.85 4.60
C PHE A 89 -15.67 -10.95 3.60
N ASP A 90 -16.57 -10.70 2.67
CA ASP A 90 -16.93 -11.66 1.63
C ASP A 90 -15.82 -11.73 0.58
N LEU A 91 -15.30 -10.58 0.15
CA LEU A 91 -14.19 -10.53 -0.80
C LEU A 91 -12.95 -11.29 -0.31
N ILE A 92 -12.58 -11.20 0.97
CA ILE A 92 -11.42 -11.93 1.47
C ILE A 92 -11.69 -13.44 1.54
N ARG A 93 -12.93 -13.87 1.80
CA ARG A 93 -13.30 -15.29 1.73
C ARG A 93 -13.16 -15.84 0.32
N ASP A 94 -13.64 -15.12 -0.69
CA ASP A 94 -13.49 -15.49 -2.11
C ASP A 94 -12.01 -15.61 -2.48
N VAL A 95 -11.20 -14.64 -2.05
CA VAL A 95 -9.74 -14.66 -2.28
C VAL A 95 -9.09 -15.86 -1.60
N MET A 96 -9.45 -16.19 -0.35
CA MET A 96 -8.91 -17.36 0.35
C MET A 96 -9.27 -18.65 -0.37
N GLN A 97 -10.49 -18.76 -0.89
CA GLN A 97 -10.95 -19.93 -1.63
C GLN A 97 -10.10 -20.17 -2.88
N VAL A 98 -9.90 -19.15 -3.73
CA VAL A 98 -9.08 -19.32 -4.95
C VAL A 98 -7.59 -19.54 -4.64
N MET A 99 -7.11 -19.10 -3.48
CA MET A 99 -5.75 -19.38 -2.99
C MET A 99 -5.59 -20.76 -2.35
N GLY A 100 -6.66 -21.56 -2.26
CA GLY A 100 -6.64 -22.89 -1.64
C GLY A 100 -6.41 -22.83 -0.12
N VAL A 101 -6.92 -21.79 0.54
CA VAL A 101 -6.83 -21.59 1.99
C VAL A 101 -8.19 -21.88 2.63
N ALA A 102 -8.22 -22.79 3.61
CA ALA A 102 -9.45 -23.13 4.32
C ALA A 102 -9.97 -21.94 5.15
N VAL A 103 -11.27 -21.71 5.10
CA VAL A 103 -11.96 -20.67 5.89
C VAL A 103 -12.97 -21.30 6.82
N TYR A 104 -12.85 -21.02 8.11
CA TYR A 104 -13.74 -21.58 9.12
C TYR A 104 -14.50 -20.50 9.87
N SER A 105 -15.80 -20.72 10.06
CA SER A 105 -16.68 -19.96 10.95
C SER A 105 -17.80 -20.90 11.45
N LEU A 106 -18.32 -20.68 12.65
CA LEU A 106 -19.35 -21.54 13.23
C LEU A 106 -20.32 -20.70 14.07
N ASP A 107 -21.62 -20.99 13.94
CA ASP A 107 -22.66 -20.34 14.74
C ASP A 107 -22.48 -20.61 16.23
N GLY A 108 -22.67 -19.59 17.05
CA GLY A 108 -22.55 -19.67 18.50
C GLY A 108 -21.13 -19.65 19.06
N TYR A 109 -20.11 -19.62 18.21
CA TYR A 109 -18.69 -19.56 18.60
C TYR A 109 -17.97 -18.41 17.91
N GLU A 110 -16.92 -17.92 18.56
CA GLU A 110 -16.05 -16.90 17.99
C GLU A 110 -14.90 -17.52 17.18
N GLY A 111 -14.28 -16.71 16.30
CA GLY A 111 -13.11 -17.13 15.53
C GLY A 111 -11.96 -17.65 16.41
N ASP A 112 -11.79 -17.05 17.59
CA ASP A 112 -10.78 -17.46 18.58
C ASP A 112 -11.02 -18.87 19.14
N ASP A 113 -12.28 -19.27 19.34
CA ASP A 113 -12.62 -20.62 19.83
C ASP A 113 -12.29 -21.67 18.76
N ILE A 114 -12.55 -21.34 17.49
CA ILE A 114 -12.13 -22.20 16.36
C ILE A 114 -10.61 -22.30 16.29
N LEU A 115 -9.92 -21.18 16.42
CA LEU A 115 -8.47 -21.06 16.43
C LEU A 115 -7.86 -21.91 17.57
N GLY A 116 -8.41 -21.80 18.79
CA GLY A 116 -8.02 -22.62 19.94
C GLY A 116 -8.27 -24.12 19.72
N THR A 117 -9.38 -24.47 19.10
CA THR A 117 -9.74 -25.87 18.78
C THR A 117 -8.81 -26.47 17.75
N LEU A 118 -8.53 -25.76 16.65
CA LEU A 118 -7.61 -26.21 15.62
C LEU A 118 -6.19 -26.38 16.16
N SER A 119 -5.70 -25.42 16.97
CA SER A 119 -4.36 -25.51 17.55
C SER A 119 -4.21 -26.74 18.44
N LEU A 120 -5.15 -26.99 19.36
CA LEU A 120 -5.10 -28.17 20.22
C LEU A 120 -5.19 -29.50 19.46
N ARG A 121 -6.00 -29.52 18.39
CA ARG A 121 -6.19 -30.72 17.58
C ARG A 121 -4.93 -31.13 16.85
N TYR A 122 -4.26 -30.16 16.19
CA TYR A 122 -3.14 -30.43 15.30
C TYR A 122 -1.75 -30.24 15.90
N GLU A 123 -1.61 -29.61 17.08
CA GLU A 123 -0.30 -29.45 17.74
C GLU A 123 0.36 -30.79 18.11
N LYS A 124 -0.42 -31.89 18.20
CA LYS A 124 0.10 -33.24 18.44
C LYS A 124 0.80 -33.82 17.22
N GLU A 125 0.41 -33.39 16.03
CA GLU A 125 0.90 -33.91 14.74
C GLU A 125 2.03 -33.06 14.19
N MET A 126 1.93 -31.71 14.32
CA MET A 126 2.89 -30.77 13.72
C MET A 126 2.97 -29.47 14.53
N PRO A 127 4.02 -28.64 14.31
CA PRO A 127 4.06 -27.28 14.84
C PRO A 127 2.89 -26.44 14.30
N VAL A 128 2.24 -25.69 15.20
CA VAL A 128 1.15 -24.79 14.89
C VAL A 128 1.58 -23.33 15.13
N ASN A 129 1.33 -22.48 14.17
CA ASN A 129 1.57 -21.04 14.25
C ASN A 129 0.23 -20.30 14.18
N ILE A 130 -0.14 -19.65 15.26
CA ILE A 130 -1.33 -18.79 15.32
C ILE A 130 -0.92 -17.38 14.99
N VAL A 131 -1.64 -16.71 14.09
CA VAL A 131 -1.37 -15.32 13.69
C VAL A 131 -2.57 -14.45 14.04
N THR A 132 -2.41 -13.54 15.00
CA THR A 132 -3.50 -12.68 15.49
C THR A 132 -3.00 -11.31 15.95
N GLY A 133 -3.91 -10.35 16.08
CA GLY A 133 -3.69 -9.08 16.77
C GLY A 133 -4.12 -9.11 18.24
N ASP A 134 -4.81 -10.17 18.68
CA ASP A 134 -5.37 -10.29 19.99
C ASP A 134 -4.40 -10.96 20.98
N ARG A 135 -4.22 -10.34 22.15
CA ARG A 135 -3.38 -10.87 23.22
C ARG A 135 -4.01 -12.04 23.97
N ASP A 136 -5.31 -12.21 23.85
CA ASP A 136 -6.01 -13.29 24.54
C ASP A 136 -5.58 -14.65 23.98
N ALA A 137 -5.21 -14.71 22.70
CA ALA A 137 -4.63 -15.89 22.08
C ALA A 137 -3.30 -16.34 22.70
N LEU A 138 -2.62 -15.52 23.52
CA LEU A 138 -1.40 -15.92 24.24
C LEU A 138 -1.64 -17.11 25.18
N GLN A 139 -2.89 -17.30 25.67
CA GLN A 139 -3.29 -18.48 26.46
C GLN A 139 -3.13 -19.81 25.70
N LEU A 140 -3.04 -19.75 24.34
CA LEU A 140 -2.92 -20.92 23.47
C LEU A 140 -1.46 -21.32 23.21
N SER A 141 -0.50 -20.50 23.63
CA SER A 141 0.93 -20.79 23.41
C SER A 141 1.34 -22.06 24.18
N SER A 142 2.03 -22.97 23.49
CA SER A 142 2.52 -24.24 24.03
C SER A 142 3.89 -24.58 23.46
N SER A 143 4.45 -25.72 23.87
CA SER A 143 5.72 -26.22 23.31
C SER A 143 5.65 -26.52 21.79
N ARG A 144 4.45 -26.61 21.22
CA ARG A 144 4.22 -26.92 19.79
C ARG A 144 3.35 -25.85 19.09
N THR A 145 2.76 -24.92 19.85
CA THR A 145 1.97 -23.82 19.32
C THR A 145 2.64 -22.48 19.64
N THR A 146 3.03 -21.74 18.60
CA THR A 146 3.60 -20.39 18.72
C THR A 146 2.56 -19.36 18.28
N VAL A 147 2.33 -18.32 19.10
CA VAL A 147 1.44 -17.21 18.75
C VAL A 147 2.25 -16.06 18.16
N PHE A 148 2.01 -15.74 16.89
CA PHE A 148 2.57 -14.57 16.21
C PHE A 148 1.65 -13.39 16.43
N LEU A 149 2.03 -12.53 17.38
CA LEU A 149 1.25 -11.36 17.73
C LEU A 149 1.67 -10.17 16.86
N THR A 150 0.72 -9.61 16.10
CA THR A 150 0.99 -8.43 15.27
C THR A 150 1.35 -7.22 16.13
N GLN A 151 2.38 -6.48 15.71
CA GLN A 151 2.85 -5.26 16.37
C GLN A 151 2.42 -4.01 15.56
N LYS A 152 3.20 -2.95 15.56
CA LYS A 152 2.92 -1.72 14.82
C LYS A 152 3.02 -1.96 13.30
N GLY A 153 1.99 -1.55 12.56
CA GLY A 153 1.90 -1.75 11.10
C GLY A 153 1.28 -3.10 10.73
N ILE A 154 1.40 -3.52 9.47
CA ILE A 154 0.77 -4.73 8.92
C ILE A 154 1.75 -5.91 8.78
N THR A 155 3.05 -5.70 8.92
CA THR A 155 4.07 -6.73 8.63
C THR A 155 4.90 -7.17 9.83
N ASN A 156 4.92 -6.38 10.92
CA ASN A 156 5.75 -6.71 12.07
C ASN A 156 4.99 -7.61 13.04
N MET A 157 5.55 -8.80 13.33
CA MET A 157 4.98 -9.78 14.25
C MET A 157 6.03 -10.20 15.28
N ALA A 158 5.59 -10.48 16.51
CA ALA A 158 6.43 -11.05 17.57
C ALA A 158 6.01 -12.49 17.79
N ALA A 159 6.97 -13.41 17.74
CA ALA A 159 6.75 -14.80 18.09
C ALA A 159 6.68 -14.93 19.61
N MET A 160 5.53 -15.34 20.11
CA MET A 160 5.23 -15.51 21.53
C MET A 160 5.17 -17.01 21.85
N THR A 161 6.33 -17.59 22.11
CA THR A 161 6.44 -18.92 22.72
C THR A 161 6.14 -18.83 24.22
N PRO A 162 5.95 -19.95 24.94
CA PRO A 162 5.78 -19.90 26.41
C PRO A 162 6.88 -19.13 27.13
N GLU A 163 8.12 -19.29 26.67
CA GLU A 163 9.27 -18.57 27.23
C GLU A 163 9.18 -17.07 26.97
N ALA A 164 8.79 -16.66 25.75
CA ALA A 164 8.63 -15.26 25.40
C ALA A 164 7.44 -14.60 26.15
N VAL A 165 6.36 -15.34 26.41
CA VAL A 165 5.25 -14.89 27.26
C VAL A 165 5.75 -14.68 28.68
N PHE A 166 6.49 -15.64 29.23
CA PHE A 166 7.04 -15.55 30.57
C PHE A 166 8.07 -14.40 30.71
N GLU A 167 8.97 -14.27 29.75
CA GLU A 167 9.96 -13.18 29.76
C GLU A 167 9.29 -11.80 29.78
N LYS A 168 8.21 -11.66 29.02
CA LYS A 168 7.55 -10.36 28.85
C LYS A 168 6.57 -10.01 29.96
N TYR A 169 5.81 -11.01 30.46
CA TYR A 169 4.69 -10.78 31.37
C TYR A 169 4.92 -11.42 32.76
N HIS A 170 5.95 -12.23 32.92
CA HIS A 170 6.27 -12.98 34.15
C HIS A 170 5.15 -13.94 34.57
N ILE A 171 4.37 -14.43 33.62
CA ILE A 171 3.31 -15.43 33.79
C ILE A 171 3.43 -16.50 32.70
N GLU A 172 2.91 -17.69 32.97
CA GLU A 172 2.77 -18.74 31.95
C GLU A 172 1.56 -18.47 31.03
N PRO A 173 1.53 -19.02 29.80
CA PRO A 173 0.38 -18.86 28.88
C PRO A 173 -0.97 -19.17 29.52
N ARG A 174 -1.08 -20.26 30.32
CA ARG A 174 -2.33 -20.62 31.02
C ARG A 174 -2.83 -19.54 31.97
N GLN A 175 -1.93 -18.77 32.56
CA GLN A 175 -2.23 -17.72 33.55
C GLN A 175 -2.76 -16.42 32.88
N VAL A 176 -2.76 -16.31 31.56
CA VAL A 176 -3.33 -15.17 30.84
C VAL A 176 -4.83 -15.04 31.15
N ILE A 177 -5.53 -16.19 31.25
CA ILE A 177 -6.97 -16.22 31.60
C ILE A 177 -7.18 -15.70 33.01
N ASP A 178 -6.37 -16.18 33.96
CA ASP A 178 -6.45 -15.78 35.41
C ASP A 178 -6.19 -14.28 35.57
N MET A 179 -5.21 -13.75 34.81
CA MET A 179 -4.94 -12.31 34.78
C MET A 179 -6.15 -11.52 34.28
N LYS A 180 -6.74 -11.96 33.16
CA LYS A 180 -7.95 -11.34 32.58
C LYS A 180 -9.16 -11.45 33.51
N ALA A 181 -9.33 -12.56 34.19
CA ALA A 181 -10.38 -12.76 35.20
C ALA A 181 -10.34 -11.70 36.31
N LEU A 182 -9.15 -11.28 36.71
CA LEU A 182 -8.97 -10.27 37.74
C LEU A 182 -9.05 -8.83 37.19
N MET A 183 -8.39 -8.52 36.08
CA MET A 183 -8.31 -7.15 35.59
C MET A 183 -9.50 -6.76 34.70
N GLY A 184 -10.24 -7.74 34.16
CA GLY A 184 -11.24 -7.52 33.13
C GLY A 184 -10.67 -7.13 31.79
N ASP A 185 -11.56 -6.83 30.84
CA ASP A 185 -11.23 -6.28 29.52
C ASP A 185 -12.25 -5.22 29.11
N THR A 186 -11.78 -3.99 28.90
CA THR A 186 -12.65 -2.89 28.48
C THR A 186 -13.07 -2.99 27.02
N ALA A 187 -12.28 -3.63 26.16
CA ALA A 187 -12.60 -3.79 24.74
C ALA A 187 -13.76 -4.77 24.54
N ASP A 188 -13.80 -5.85 25.35
CA ASP A 188 -14.84 -6.88 25.32
C ASP A 188 -15.88 -6.72 26.41
N ASN A 189 -15.76 -5.65 27.20
CA ASN A 189 -16.63 -5.38 28.33
C ASN A 189 -16.69 -6.54 29.34
N ILE A 190 -15.55 -7.19 29.58
CA ILE A 190 -15.38 -8.19 30.62
C ILE A 190 -15.15 -7.44 31.94
N PRO A 191 -15.98 -7.70 32.98
CA PRO A 191 -16.02 -6.83 34.15
C PRO A 191 -14.76 -6.90 35.03
N GLY A 192 -14.17 -8.07 35.20
CA GLY A 192 -13.08 -8.27 36.16
C GLY A 192 -13.46 -7.96 37.60
N VAL A 193 -12.47 -7.76 38.45
CA VAL A 193 -12.65 -7.28 39.81
C VAL A 193 -12.47 -5.77 39.88
N PRO A 194 -13.50 -4.97 40.20
CA PRO A 194 -13.44 -3.51 40.16
C PRO A 194 -12.26 -2.94 40.98
N GLY A 195 -11.37 -2.21 40.30
CA GLY A 195 -10.18 -1.58 40.89
C GLY A 195 -8.99 -2.51 41.03
N ILE A 196 -8.99 -3.67 40.38
CA ILE A 196 -7.81 -4.49 40.10
C ILE A 196 -7.39 -4.24 38.64
N GLY A 197 -6.26 -3.61 38.43
CA GLY A 197 -5.67 -3.39 37.11
C GLY A 197 -4.55 -4.39 36.83
N GLU A 198 -4.01 -4.35 35.59
CA GLU A 198 -3.01 -5.29 35.07
C GLU A 198 -1.85 -5.56 36.02
N LYS A 199 -1.21 -4.51 36.55
CA LYS A 199 -0.06 -4.66 37.49
C LYS A 199 -0.42 -5.41 38.76
N THR A 200 -1.64 -5.20 39.27
CA THR A 200 -2.12 -5.86 40.49
C THR A 200 -2.50 -7.30 40.18
N ALA A 201 -3.16 -7.55 39.09
CA ALA A 201 -3.53 -8.88 38.63
C ALA A 201 -2.28 -9.74 38.41
N LEU A 202 -1.28 -9.24 37.67
CA LEU A 202 0.01 -9.93 37.49
C LEU A 202 0.67 -10.28 38.80
N LYS A 203 0.75 -9.33 39.75
CA LYS A 203 1.33 -9.60 41.08
C LYS A 203 0.60 -10.72 41.84
N LEU A 204 -0.73 -10.71 41.78
CA LEU A 204 -1.54 -11.72 42.45
C LEU A 204 -1.37 -13.11 41.81
N ILE A 205 -1.40 -13.20 40.50
CA ILE A 205 -1.22 -14.47 39.79
C ILE A 205 0.20 -14.99 39.94
N THR A 206 1.22 -14.15 39.90
CA THR A 206 2.61 -14.58 40.20
C THR A 206 2.75 -15.11 41.62
N GLN A 207 1.99 -14.59 42.59
CA GLN A 207 2.06 -15.00 44.00
C GLN A 207 1.26 -16.27 44.29
N TYR A 208 0.08 -16.42 43.69
CA TYR A 208 -0.89 -17.48 44.00
C TYR A 208 -1.06 -18.53 42.89
N ASP A 209 -0.34 -18.40 41.77
CA ASP A 209 -0.32 -19.25 40.57
C ASP A 209 -1.60 -19.16 39.72
N ASP A 210 -2.79 -19.37 40.27
CA ASP A 210 -4.06 -19.31 39.56
C ASP A 210 -5.18 -18.68 40.41
N LEU A 211 -6.32 -18.44 39.75
CA LEU A 211 -7.50 -17.84 40.39
C LEU A 211 -8.06 -18.69 41.53
N ASN A 212 -8.06 -20.02 41.41
CA ASN A 212 -8.60 -20.92 42.44
C ASN A 212 -7.73 -20.87 43.67
N ASN A 213 -6.43 -20.96 43.55
CA ASN A 213 -5.49 -20.86 44.64
C ASN A 213 -5.50 -19.49 45.29
N LEU A 214 -5.65 -18.42 44.50
CA LEU A 214 -5.82 -17.07 45.02
C LEU A 214 -7.04 -16.98 45.94
N TYR A 215 -8.21 -17.52 45.50
CA TYR A 215 -9.44 -17.49 46.30
C TYR A 215 -9.40 -18.47 47.50
N ALA A 216 -8.60 -19.53 47.43
CA ALA A 216 -8.35 -20.38 48.59
C ALA A 216 -7.58 -19.66 49.73
N HIS A 217 -6.76 -18.66 49.36
CA HIS A 217 -5.94 -17.89 50.30
C HIS A 217 -6.37 -16.41 50.41
N VAL A 218 -7.58 -16.06 49.96
CA VAL A 218 -8.06 -14.65 49.82
C VAL A 218 -8.11 -13.94 51.16
N GLU A 219 -8.34 -14.65 52.26
CA GLU A 219 -8.36 -14.12 53.64
C GLU A 219 -6.96 -13.64 54.11
N GLU A 220 -5.89 -14.11 53.50
CA GLU A 220 -4.53 -13.67 53.76
C GLU A 220 -4.21 -12.30 53.16
N ILE A 221 -5.01 -11.88 52.16
CA ILE A 221 -4.83 -10.63 51.43
C ILE A 221 -5.47 -9.48 52.21
N LYS A 222 -4.63 -8.76 52.95
CA LYS A 222 -5.07 -7.70 53.88
C LYS A 222 -5.50 -6.43 53.15
N GLY A 223 -6.36 -5.64 53.81
CA GLY A 223 -6.72 -4.31 53.41
C GLY A 223 -7.82 -4.23 52.32
N ALA A 224 -7.85 -3.13 51.56
CA ALA A 224 -8.93 -2.88 50.58
C ALA A 224 -8.91 -3.87 49.42
N GLN A 225 -7.77 -4.43 49.09
CA GLN A 225 -7.60 -5.39 47.98
C GLN A 225 -8.28 -6.72 48.29
N GLY A 226 -8.03 -7.32 49.48
CA GLY A 226 -8.72 -8.54 49.88
C GLY A 226 -10.24 -8.39 49.96
N LYS A 227 -10.72 -7.26 50.51
CA LYS A 227 -12.15 -6.95 50.57
C LYS A 227 -12.80 -6.89 49.17
N LYS A 228 -12.10 -6.28 48.19
CA LYS A 228 -12.59 -6.21 46.81
C LYS A 228 -12.66 -7.58 46.13
N LEU A 229 -11.64 -8.41 46.32
CA LEU A 229 -11.60 -9.78 45.80
C LEU A 229 -12.75 -10.62 46.36
N ILE A 230 -12.95 -10.61 47.69
CA ILE A 230 -14.03 -11.35 48.36
C ILE A 230 -15.40 -10.87 47.85
N ALA A 231 -15.62 -9.55 47.78
CA ALA A 231 -16.90 -8.97 47.37
C ALA A 231 -17.28 -9.22 45.89
N ASN A 232 -16.28 -9.48 45.05
CA ASN A 232 -16.48 -9.65 43.60
C ASN A 232 -16.01 -11.02 43.09
N LYS A 233 -16.05 -12.04 43.93
CA LYS A 233 -15.63 -13.40 43.59
C LYS A 233 -16.36 -13.94 42.37
N GLU A 234 -17.70 -13.80 42.35
CA GLU A 234 -18.51 -14.27 41.23
C GLU A 234 -18.19 -13.56 39.92
N LEU A 235 -17.91 -12.25 39.97
CA LEU A 235 -17.49 -11.48 38.78
C LEU A 235 -16.13 -11.94 38.27
N ALA A 236 -15.20 -12.32 39.12
CA ALA A 236 -13.91 -12.86 38.71
C ALA A 236 -14.06 -14.19 37.97
N TYR A 237 -14.90 -15.11 38.47
CA TYR A 237 -15.16 -16.38 37.82
C TYR A 237 -15.94 -16.20 36.50
N LEU A 238 -16.96 -15.34 36.47
CA LEU A 238 -17.63 -14.97 35.22
C LEU A 238 -16.63 -14.43 34.19
N SER A 239 -15.73 -13.55 34.62
CA SER A 239 -14.69 -12.98 33.75
C SER A 239 -13.68 -14.04 33.28
N TYR A 240 -13.37 -15.02 34.12
CA TYR A 240 -12.56 -16.19 33.76
C TYR A 240 -13.21 -16.98 32.63
N ASP A 241 -14.48 -17.31 32.77
CA ASP A 241 -15.25 -18.05 31.77
C ASP A 241 -15.37 -17.27 30.44
N LEU A 242 -15.62 -15.97 30.51
CA LEU A 242 -15.70 -15.10 29.33
C LEU A 242 -14.34 -14.96 28.60
N ALA A 243 -13.22 -14.89 29.34
CA ALA A 243 -11.87 -14.75 28.76
C ALA A 243 -11.29 -16.08 28.26
N THR A 244 -11.90 -17.21 28.64
CA THR A 244 -11.42 -18.53 28.23
C THR A 244 -11.77 -18.83 26.78
N ILE A 245 -10.76 -19.09 25.97
CA ILE A 245 -10.91 -19.56 24.59
C ILE A 245 -11.25 -21.06 24.62
N LYS A 246 -12.40 -21.45 24.05
CA LYS A 246 -12.78 -22.86 23.95
C LYS A 246 -11.89 -23.60 22.95
N ARG A 247 -11.52 -24.83 23.31
CA ARG A 247 -10.62 -25.68 22.53
C ARG A 247 -11.26 -26.99 22.08
N ASP A 248 -12.59 -27.09 22.18
CA ASP A 248 -13.40 -28.28 21.93
C ASP A 248 -14.64 -28.00 21.09
N VAL A 249 -14.60 -26.96 20.27
CA VAL A 249 -15.69 -26.57 19.36
C VAL A 249 -16.04 -27.75 18.42
N PRO A 250 -17.35 -28.05 18.19
CA PRO A 250 -17.79 -29.17 17.36
C PRO A 250 -17.59 -28.89 15.86
N LEU A 251 -16.35 -28.61 15.45
CA LEU A 251 -15.96 -28.28 14.10
C LEU A 251 -15.47 -29.54 13.36
N LYS A 252 -16.00 -29.79 12.17
CA LYS A 252 -15.47 -30.80 11.25
C LYS A 252 -14.37 -30.18 10.43
N THR A 253 -13.17 -30.75 10.47
CA THR A 253 -12.00 -30.27 9.74
C THR A 253 -11.09 -31.41 9.34
N SER A 254 -10.39 -31.25 8.22
CA SER A 254 -9.33 -32.15 7.80
C SER A 254 -8.10 -31.36 7.34
N LEU A 255 -6.93 -32.00 7.34
CA LEU A 255 -5.71 -31.38 6.80
C LEU A 255 -5.79 -31.20 5.28
N GLU A 256 -6.57 -32.04 4.60
CA GLU A 256 -6.80 -31.94 3.15
C GLU A 256 -7.52 -30.62 2.80
N GLU A 257 -8.49 -30.19 3.61
CA GLU A 257 -9.15 -28.89 3.42
C GLU A 257 -8.19 -27.71 3.62
N MET A 258 -7.17 -27.86 4.46
CA MET A 258 -6.18 -26.80 4.75
C MET A 258 -5.00 -26.79 3.77
N HIS A 259 -4.99 -27.71 2.80
CA HIS A 259 -3.98 -27.82 1.74
C HIS A 259 -4.64 -28.03 0.37
N GLN A 260 -5.65 -27.22 0.06
CA GLN A 260 -6.31 -27.27 -1.25
C GLN A 260 -5.38 -26.72 -2.35
N PRO A 261 -5.56 -27.17 -3.60
CA PRO A 261 -4.82 -26.60 -4.72
C PRO A 261 -5.15 -25.12 -4.89
N VAL A 262 -4.16 -24.36 -5.35
CA VAL A 262 -4.35 -22.96 -5.73
C VAL A 262 -5.00 -22.91 -7.11
N HIS A 263 -6.11 -22.22 -7.24
CA HIS A 263 -6.76 -21.93 -8.51
C HIS A 263 -6.15 -20.65 -9.11
N PHE A 264 -4.91 -20.78 -9.64
CA PHE A 264 -4.08 -19.62 -10.00
C PHE A 264 -4.75 -18.69 -11.02
N GLU A 265 -5.46 -19.21 -12.00
CA GLU A 265 -6.17 -18.40 -13.01
C GLU A 265 -7.36 -17.64 -12.40
N GLU A 266 -8.16 -18.31 -11.57
CA GLU A 266 -9.26 -17.66 -10.85
C GLU A 266 -8.73 -16.59 -9.88
N MET A 267 -7.63 -16.87 -9.18
CA MET A 267 -6.91 -15.90 -8.33
C MET A 267 -6.47 -14.68 -9.15
N ARG A 268 -5.91 -14.89 -10.33
CA ARG A 268 -5.49 -13.82 -11.24
C ARG A 268 -6.66 -12.93 -11.63
N VAL A 269 -7.75 -13.53 -12.11
CA VAL A 269 -8.97 -12.81 -12.51
C VAL A 269 -9.56 -12.02 -11.34
N LEU A 270 -9.61 -12.63 -10.15
CA LEU A 270 -10.14 -11.97 -8.96
C LEU A 270 -9.25 -10.80 -8.51
N PHE A 271 -7.92 -10.96 -8.51
CA PHE A 271 -6.99 -9.88 -8.19
C PHE A 271 -7.12 -8.70 -9.15
N GLN A 272 -7.28 -8.97 -10.44
CA GLN A 272 -7.52 -7.94 -11.46
C GLN A 272 -8.83 -7.21 -11.19
N LYS A 273 -9.94 -7.94 -10.97
CA LYS A 273 -11.25 -7.37 -10.64
C LYS A 273 -11.22 -6.48 -9.41
N LEU A 274 -10.42 -6.86 -8.42
CA LEU A 274 -10.25 -6.09 -7.17
C LEU A 274 -9.20 -4.97 -7.27
N GLY A 275 -8.50 -4.82 -8.39
CA GLY A 275 -7.42 -3.84 -8.55
C GLY A 275 -6.18 -4.14 -7.71
N ILE A 276 -5.93 -5.42 -7.38
CA ILE A 276 -4.84 -5.88 -6.52
C ILE A 276 -3.63 -6.30 -7.34
N ASN A 277 -2.52 -5.60 -7.21
CA ASN A 277 -1.27 -5.81 -7.96
C ASN A 277 -0.23 -6.66 -7.18
N LEU A 278 -0.66 -7.72 -6.50
CA LEU A 278 0.23 -8.60 -5.72
C LEU A 278 0.52 -9.95 -6.41
N LEU A 279 -0.07 -10.21 -7.57
CA LEU A 279 0.01 -11.51 -8.24
C LEU A 279 1.46 -11.96 -8.48
N GLN A 280 2.32 -11.08 -8.99
CA GLN A 280 3.74 -11.38 -9.26
C GLN A 280 4.51 -11.73 -7.97
N GLN A 281 4.18 -11.08 -6.85
CA GLN A 281 4.83 -11.37 -5.57
C GLN A 281 4.43 -12.75 -5.05
N PHE A 282 3.16 -13.16 -5.24
CA PHE A 282 2.71 -14.52 -4.92
C PHE A 282 3.32 -15.55 -5.89
N ALA A 283 3.36 -15.26 -7.19
CA ALA A 283 3.96 -16.12 -8.21
C ALA A 283 5.44 -16.47 -7.91
N GLY A 284 6.18 -15.58 -7.27
CA GLY A 284 7.55 -15.82 -6.82
C GLY A 284 7.70 -16.78 -5.64
N LEU A 285 6.62 -17.12 -4.93
CA LEU A 285 6.64 -18.02 -3.77
C LEU A 285 6.62 -19.50 -4.20
N PRO A 286 7.28 -20.42 -3.46
CA PRO A 286 7.37 -21.84 -3.83
C PRO A 286 6.01 -22.50 -4.15
N ARG A 287 4.99 -22.20 -3.34
CA ARG A 287 3.63 -22.77 -3.50
C ARG A 287 2.95 -22.38 -4.82
N PHE A 288 3.24 -21.20 -5.35
CA PHE A 288 2.58 -20.61 -6.53
C PHE A 288 3.45 -20.70 -7.79
N ARG A 289 4.77 -20.84 -7.64
CA ARG A 289 5.75 -20.75 -8.73
C ARG A 289 5.50 -21.69 -9.89
N ALA A 290 5.31 -22.98 -9.60
CA ALA A 290 5.09 -23.98 -10.66
C ALA A 290 3.82 -23.67 -11.48
N LEU A 291 2.78 -23.16 -10.84
CA LEU A 291 1.53 -22.78 -11.50
C LEU A 291 1.70 -21.51 -12.37
N ALA A 292 2.47 -20.54 -11.87
CA ALA A 292 2.80 -19.33 -12.62
C ALA A 292 3.70 -19.65 -13.83
N GLU A 293 4.70 -20.54 -13.67
CA GLU A 293 5.59 -20.98 -14.74
C GLU A 293 4.83 -21.75 -15.83
N ALA A 294 3.92 -22.65 -15.46
CA ALA A 294 3.07 -23.38 -16.42
C ALA A 294 2.20 -22.40 -17.25
N LYS A 295 1.65 -21.38 -16.62
CA LYS A 295 0.85 -20.36 -17.31
C LYS A 295 1.69 -19.49 -18.24
N LYS A 296 2.91 -19.15 -17.80
CA LYS A 296 3.89 -18.44 -18.62
C LYS A 296 4.26 -19.23 -19.89
N GLU A 297 4.54 -20.53 -19.75
CA GLU A 297 4.81 -21.39 -20.90
C GLU A 297 3.63 -21.45 -21.88
N GLU A 298 2.39 -21.49 -21.36
CA GLU A 298 1.18 -21.46 -22.19
C GLU A 298 1.09 -20.14 -22.98
N SER A 299 1.31 -18.98 -22.32
CA SER A 299 1.32 -17.67 -22.97
C SER A 299 2.44 -17.55 -24.02
N GLN A 300 3.60 -18.14 -23.78
CA GLN A 300 4.71 -18.16 -24.74
C GLN A 300 4.44 -19.05 -25.95
N ARG A 301 3.61 -20.10 -25.82
CA ARG A 301 3.21 -20.95 -26.98
C ARG A 301 2.29 -20.22 -27.95
N GLU A 302 1.54 -19.21 -27.49
CA GLU A 302 0.67 -18.37 -28.31
C GLU A 302 1.40 -17.17 -28.93
N LEU A 303 2.71 -17.01 -28.66
CA LEU A 303 3.49 -15.88 -29.14
C LEU A 303 3.57 -15.88 -30.67
N VAL A 304 3.10 -14.81 -31.28
CA VAL A 304 3.28 -14.55 -32.70
C VAL A 304 4.73 -14.09 -32.92
N LYS A 305 5.52 -14.91 -33.62
CA LYS A 305 6.92 -14.55 -33.94
C LYS A 305 6.96 -13.38 -34.90
N ALA A 306 7.76 -12.36 -34.54
CA ALA A 306 7.91 -11.18 -35.36
C ALA A 306 8.85 -11.46 -36.53
N GLU A 307 8.43 -11.08 -37.74
CA GLU A 307 9.21 -11.15 -38.97
C GLU A 307 9.75 -9.75 -39.30
N PRO A 308 10.90 -9.61 -39.99
CA PRO A 308 11.35 -8.32 -40.48
C PRO A 308 10.32 -7.69 -41.42
N TRP A 309 9.94 -6.42 -41.14
CA TRP A 309 9.00 -5.69 -42.00
C TRP A 309 9.56 -5.50 -43.43
N GLN A 310 8.79 -5.87 -44.45
CA GLN A 310 9.18 -5.84 -45.85
C GLN A 310 8.39 -4.83 -46.70
N GLY A 311 7.56 -3.99 -46.04
CA GLY A 311 6.70 -3.01 -46.73
C GLY A 311 5.23 -3.35 -46.66
N GLU A 312 4.82 -4.17 -45.70
CA GLU A 312 3.41 -4.49 -45.44
C GLU A 312 2.59 -3.24 -45.18
N ALA A 313 1.38 -3.19 -45.76
CA ALA A 313 0.46 -2.09 -45.64
C ALA A 313 -0.52 -2.29 -44.47
N PHE A 314 -0.93 -1.19 -43.83
CA PHE A 314 -1.85 -1.18 -42.70
C PHE A 314 -3.14 -0.40 -42.97
N ASP A 315 -3.49 -0.20 -44.24
CA ASP A 315 -4.64 0.59 -44.66
C ASP A 315 -5.93 0.12 -43.97
N GLU A 316 -6.61 1.06 -43.31
CA GLU A 316 -7.87 0.85 -42.55
C GLU A 316 -7.81 -0.23 -41.43
N LYS A 317 -6.62 -0.71 -41.07
CA LYS A 317 -6.41 -1.72 -40.04
C LYS A 317 -6.05 -1.11 -38.70
N ILE A 318 -6.25 -1.88 -37.64
CA ILE A 318 -5.68 -1.58 -36.32
C ILE A 318 -4.23 -2.10 -36.31
N ALA A 319 -3.29 -1.24 -36.01
CA ALA A 319 -1.89 -1.58 -35.86
C ALA A 319 -1.42 -1.21 -34.44
N ALA A 320 -0.88 -2.15 -33.68
CA ALA A 320 -0.25 -1.87 -32.40
C ALA A 320 1.25 -1.60 -32.62
N LEU A 321 1.75 -0.49 -32.11
CA LEU A 321 3.15 -0.07 -32.24
C LEU A 321 3.83 -0.07 -30.87
N VAL A 322 4.93 -0.83 -30.75
CA VAL A 322 5.78 -0.91 -29.58
C VAL A 322 7.22 -0.54 -29.96
N ILE A 323 7.84 0.40 -29.24
CA ILE A 323 9.23 0.81 -29.51
C ILE A 323 10.17 0.39 -28.38
N ASP A 324 11.36 -0.09 -28.74
CA ASP A 324 12.51 -0.19 -27.83
C ASP A 324 13.19 1.18 -27.77
N ARG A 325 13.09 1.83 -26.61
CA ARG A 325 13.63 3.20 -26.44
C ARG A 325 14.72 3.25 -25.38
N SER A 326 15.66 4.18 -25.58
CA SER A 326 16.68 4.55 -24.62
C SER A 326 16.78 6.07 -24.52
N GLY A 327 17.45 6.57 -23.50
CA GLY A 327 17.56 8.02 -23.24
C GLY A 327 16.59 8.47 -22.15
N ILE A 328 16.46 9.77 -22.00
CA ILE A 328 15.59 10.44 -21.02
C ILE A 328 14.66 11.43 -21.76
N ALA A 329 13.49 11.67 -21.16
CA ALA A 329 12.56 12.68 -21.71
C ALA A 329 13.24 14.06 -21.75
N PRO A 330 12.96 14.85 -22.80
CA PRO A 330 12.13 14.55 -23.98
C PRO A 330 12.94 14.07 -25.20
N PHE A 331 14.11 13.45 -25.00
CA PHE A 331 15.04 13.06 -26.08
C PHE A 331 15.30 11.55 -26.06
N PHE A 332 14.27 10.78 -26.42
CA PHE A 332 14.39 9.34 -26.56
C PHE A 332 14.98 8.93 -27.91
N THR A 333 15.65 7.80 -27.90
CA THR A 333 16.11 7.12 -29.13
C THR A 333 15.39 5.79 -29.26
N ALA A 334 14.55 5.63 -30.28
CA ALA A 334 13.95 4.36 -30.65
C ALA A 334 15.01 3.52 -31.41
N ARG A 335 15.39 2.38 -30.82
CA ARG A 335 16.41 1.46 -31.35
C ARG A 335 15.80 0.43 -32.29
N SER A 336 14.62 -0.03 -31.99
CA SER A 336 13.81 -0.93 -32.81
C SER A 336 12.32 -0.70 -32.57
N ALA A 337 11.50 -1.12 -33.50
CA ALA A 337 10.04 -1.09 -33.38
C ALA A 337 9.46 -2.45 -33.72
N VAL A 338 8.34 -2.79 -33.06
CA VAL A 338 7.50 -3.94 -33.39
C VAL A 338 6.10 -3.44 -33.70
N VAL A 339 5.55 -3.88 -34.82
CA VAL A 339 4.17 -3.62 -35.22
C VAL A 339 3.40 -4.91 -35.25
N VAL A 340 2.24 -4.95 -34.59
CA VAL A 340 1.33 -6.08 -34.63
C VAL A 340 0.02 -5.66 -35.26
N SER A 341 -0.42 -6.38 -36.29
CA SER A 341 -1.69 -6.14 -36.98
C SER A 341 -2.26 -7.46 -37.47
N GLU A 342 -3.55 -7.68 -37.26
CA GLU A 342 -4.29 -8.88 -37.72
C GLU A 342 -3.58 -10.20 -37.35
N GLY A 343 -3.01 -10.29 -36.15
CA GLY A 343 -2.35 -11.48 -35.64
C GLY A 343 -0.98 -11.76 -36.28
N ARG A 344 -0.37 -10.80 -36.98
CA ARG A 344 1.01 -10.86 -37.48
C ARG A 344 1.86 -9.80 -36.83
N ALA A 345 3.11 -10.12 -36.55
CA ALA A 345 4.08 -9.22 -35.93
C ALA A 345 5.25 -8.93 -36.89
N TYR A 346 5.69 -7.68 -36.90
CA TYR A 346 6.78 -7.22 -37.76
C TYR A 346 7.78 -6.41 -36.96
N THR A 347 9.08 -6.65 -37.18
CA THR A 347 10.17 -5.84 -36.63
C THR A 347 10.66 -4.82 -37.63
N ALA A 348 10.98 -3.61 -37.16
CA ALA A 348 11.61 -2.57 -37.97
C ALA A 348 12.79 -1.92 -37.25
N VAL A 349 13.79 -1.55 -38.01
CA VAL A 349 15.01 -0.83 -37.56
C VAL A 349 14.95 0.64 -37.99
N PRO A 350 15.73 1.54 -37.38
CA PRO A 350 15.67 2.98 -37.66
C PRO A 350 15.72 3.37 -39.13
N ALA A 351 16.46 2.63 -39.95
CA ALA A 351 16.55 2.88 -41.41
C ALA A 351 15.20 2.69 -42.17
N GLN A 352 14.23 2.04 -41.53
CA GLN A 352 12.91 1.74 -42.10
C GLN A 352 11.81 2.67 -41.58
N TYR A 353 12.07 3.48 -40.53
CA TYR A 353 11.05 4.22 -39.79
C TYR A 353 10.21 5.18 -40.67
N GLU A 354 10.81 5.91 -41.58
CA GLU A 354 10.09 6.82 -42.48
C GLU A 354 9.03 6.07 -43.33
N LYS A 355 9.43 4.97 -43.94
CA LYS A 355 8.53 4.14 -44.76
C LYS A 355 7.47 3.44 -43.90
N LEU A 356 7.85 2.98 -42.73
CA LEU A 356 6.94 2.35 -41.77
C LEU A 356 5.88 3.35 -41.29
N ALA A 357 6.31 4.57 -40.95
CA ALA A 357 5.39 5.63 -40.53
C ALA A 357 4.43 6.03 -41.66
N GLU A 358 4.89 6.12 -42.93
CA GLU A 358 4.03 6.33 -44.09
C GLU A 358 2.97 5.23 -44.25
N ALA A 359 3.32 3.96 -43.97
CA ALA A 359 2.39 2.85 -43.99
C ALA A 359 1.40 2.91 -42.82
N LEU A 360 1.89 3.21 -41.61
CA LEU A 360 1.07 3.33 -40.39
C LEU A 360 0.12 4.55 -40.44
N ALA A 361 0.48 5.63 -41.14
CA ALA A 361 -0.40 6.80 -41.30
C ALA A 361 -1.72 6.50 -42.02
N LYS A 362 -1.80 5.37 -42.71
CA LYS A 362 -3.03 4.89 -43.38
C LYS A 362 -3.83 3.91 -42.53
N ALA A 363 -3.34 3.56 -41.35
CA ALA A 363 -4.06 2.68 -40.44
C ALA A 363 -5.32 3.38 -39.90
N LYS A 364 -6.31 2.59 -39.50
CA LYS A 364 -7.49 3.10 -38.79
C LYS A 364 -7.12 3.67 -37.43
N ALA A 365 -6.21 3.00 -36.72
CA ALA A 365 -5.61 3.47 -35.47
C ALA A 365 -4.25 2.80 -35.26
N VAL A 366 -3.30 3.55 -34.72
CA VAL A 366 -2.00 3.07 -34.22
C VAL A 366 -2.05 3.05 -32.71
N VAL A 367 -2.27 1.88 -32.16
CA VAL A 367 -2.43 1.66 -30.72
C VAL A 367 -1.07 1.56 -30.06
N THR A 368 -0.85 2.34 -29.01
CA THR A 368 0.42 2.34 -28.29
C THR A 368 0.22 2.58 -26.80
N VAL A 369 1.25 2.37 -26.02
CA VAL A 369 1.40 2.84 -24.66
C VAL A 369 2.36 4.03 -24.67
N ASP A 370 2.04 5.11 -23.93
CA ASP A 370 2.89 6.30 -23.82
C ASP A 370 3.20 6.95 -25.20
N ALA A 371 2.13 7.42 -25.87
CA ALA A 371 2.23 8.12 -27.15
C ALA A 371 3.14 9.36 -27.09
N LYS A 372 3.24 10.03 -25.94
CA LYS A 372 4.12 11.17 -25.74
C LYS A 372 5.59 10.78 -25.91
N ALA A 373 6.03 9.72 -25.24
CA ALA A 373 7.41 9.24 -25.39
C ALA A 373 7.72 8.72 -26.81
N LEU A 374 6.71 8.18 -27.52
CA LEU A 374 6.85 7.86 -28.94
C LEU A 374 7.10 9.13 -29.76
N MET A 375 6.34 10.20 -29.55
CA MET A 375 6.54 11.51 -30.19
C MET A 375 7.86 12.18 -29.83
N GLU A 376 8.38 11.92 -28.65
CA GLU A 376 9.69 12.43 -28.17
C GLU A 376 10.88 11.60 -28.62
N SER A 377 10.65 10.52 -29.34
CA SER A 377 11.69 9.70 -29.94
C SER A 377 12.05 10.17 -31.37
N ASN A 378 13.03 9.50 -31.96
CA ASN A 378 13.40 9.67 -33.37
C ASN A 378 12.49 8.87 -34.33
N PHE A 379 11.37 8.30 -33.85
CA PHE A 379 10.38 7.66 -34.71
C PHE A 379 9.44 8.74 -35.29
N PRO A 380 9.22 8.80 -36.63
CA PRO A 380 8.40 9.84 -37.24
C PRO A 380 6.90 9.58 -37.00
N SER A 381 6.39 10.02 -35.88
CA SER A 381 5.04 9.74 -35.39
C SER A 381 4.04 10.88 -35.50
N GLU A 382 4.45 12.05 -36.03
CA GLU A 382 3.65 13.29 -36.02
C GLU A 382 2.31 13.21 -36.79
N HIS A 383 2.19 12.32 -37.78
CA HIS A 383 1.03 12.16 -38.62
C HIS A 383 0.31 10.82 -38.41
N LEU A 384 0.69 10.05 -37.38
CA LEU A 384 0.02 8.79 -37.11
C LEU A 384 -1.32 9.00 -36.42
N PRO A 385 -2.34 8.20 -36.74
CA PRO A 385 -3.60 8.17 -36.01
C PRO A 385 -3.39 7.39 -34.68
N LEU A 386 -2.70 8.02 -33.73
CA LEU A 386 -2.34 7.39 -32.46
C LEU A 386 -3.58 7.11 -31.61
N PHE A 387 -3.49 6.13 -30.77
CA PHE A 387 -4.43 5.80 -29.70
C PHE A 387 -3.64 5.34 -28.49
N ASP A 388 -3.52 6.20 -27.49
CA ASP A 388 -2.80 5.90 -26.24
C ASP A 388 -3.71 5.19 -25.24
N VAL A 389 -3.45 3.90 -24.99
CA VAL A 389 -4.27 3.09 -24.09
C VAL A 389 -4.06 3.43 -22.62
N GLN A 390 -2.90 3.99 -22.22
CA GLN A 390 -2.71 4.46 -20.84
C GLN A 390 -3.52 5.71 -20.57
N LEU A 391 -3.51 6.65 -21.51
CA LEU A 391 -4.31 7.88 -21.41
C LEU A 391 -5.81 7.57 -21.40
N ALA A 392 -6.26 6.63 -22.24
CA ALA A 392 -7.62 6.13 -22.24
C ALA A 392 -7.99 5.48 -20.88
N SER A 393 -7.09 4.68 -20.33
CA SER A 393 -7.28 4.04 -19.00
C SER A 393 -7.33 5.07 -17.88
N TYR A 394 -6.55 6.14 -17.96
CA TYR A 394 -6.60 7.26 -17.02
C TYR A 394 -7.97 7.94 -17.00
N LEU A 395 -8.58 8.17 -18.15
CA LEU A 395 -9.92 8.79 -18.21
C LEU A 395 -11.01 7.91 -17.60
N LEU A 396 -10.81 6.58 -17.60
CA LEU A 396 -11.74 5.63 -16.98
C LEU A 396 -11.54 5.49 -15.47
N ASP A 397 -10.31 5.66 -14.96
CA ASP A 397 -9.97 5.57 -13.52
C ASP A 397 -8.87 6.58 -13.15
N PRO A 398 -9.20 7.88 -13.04
CA PRO A 398 -8.21 8.93 -12.80
C PRO A 398 -7.61 8.93 -11.37
N ALA A 399 -8.14 8.10 -10.46
CA ALA A 399 -7.62 8.00 -9.10
C ALA A 399 -6.32 7.18 -9.00
N ARG A 400 -5.95 6.45 -10.06
CA ARG A 400 -4.71 5.68 -10.08
C ARG A 400 -3.49 6.53 -10.44
N VAL A 401 -2.33 6.08 -9.96
CA VAL A 401 -1.04 6.73 -10.24
C VAL A 401 -0.36 6.13 -11.48
N THR A 402 -0.62 4.85 -11.79
CA THR A 402 0.02 4.12 -12.89
C THR A 402 -0.94 3.14 -13.56
N TYR A 403 -0.75 2.89 -14.85
CA TYR A 403 -1.59 2.03 -15.70
C TYR A 403 -0.73 0.93 -16.35
N PRO A 404 -0.23 -0.07 -15.58
CA PRO A 404 0.54 -1.18 -16.13
C PRO A 404 -0.35 -2.10 -16.98
N LEU A 405 0.28 -2.93 -17.84
CA LEU A 405 -0.43 -3.89 -18.70
C LEU A 405 -1.34 -4.83 -17.90
N SER A 406 -0.90 -5.27 -16.72
CA SER A 406 -1.69 -6.11 -15.81
C SER A 406 -2.99 -5.45 -15.35
N TYR A 407 -2.95 -4.15 -15.04
CA TYR A 407 -4.16 -3.40 -14.71
C TYR A 407 -5.09 -3.24 -15.92
N MET A 408 -4.53 -2.89 -17.07
CA MET A 408 -5.31 -2.74 -18.31
C MET A 408 -5.96 -4.06 -18.72
N ALA A 409 -5.28 -5.21 -18.50
CA ALA A 409 -5.86 -6.53 -18.73
C ALA A 409 -7.14 -6.76 -17.92
N GLY A 410 -7.14 -6.40 -16.64
CA GLY A 410 -8.33 -6.45 -15.78
C GLY A 410 -9.40 -5.43 -16.19
N LEU A 411 -8.99 -4.18 -16.44
CA LEU A 411 -9.92 -3.12 -16.84
C LEU A 411 -10.68 -3.46 -18.12
N TYR A 412 -10.02 -4.08 -19.08
CA TYR A 412 -10.60 -4.43 -20.39
C TYR A 412 -11.01 -5.89 -20.54
N GLU A 413 -10.90 -6.69 -19.46
CA GLU A 413 -11.33 -8.10 -19.41
C GLU A 413 -10.64 -8.98 -20.47
N VAL A 414 -9.35 -8.74 -20.69
CA VAL A 414 -8.49 -9.54 -21.59
C VAL A 414 -7.41 -10.28 -20.82
N PRO A 415 -6.87 -11.38 -21.36
CA PRO A 415 -5.77 -12.10 -20.71
C PRO A 415 -4.56 -11.20 -20.45
N GLU A 416 -3.96 -11.32 -19.27
CA GLU A 416 -2.72 -10.62 -18.91
C GLU A 416 -1.52 -11.16 -19.71
N VAL A 417 -0.57 -10.28 -20.01
CA VAL A 417 0.67 -10.62 -20.69
C VAL A 417 1.89 -10.39 -19.80
N PHE A 418 2.82 -11.34 -19.78
CA PHE A 418 4.04 -11.34 -18.95
C PHE A 418 5.25 -10.90 -19.78
N ALA A 419 5.20 -9.67 -20.28
CA ALA A 419 6.21 -9.13 -21.19
C ALA A 419 7.51 -8.71 -20.49
N ASP A 420 7.48 -8.37 -19.20
CA ASP A 420 8.65 -7.84 -18.48
C ASP A 420 9.76 -8.87 -18.26
N GLU A 421 9.45 -10.15 -18.38
CA GLU A 421 10.39 -11.24 -18.21
C GLU A 421 11.06 -11.68 -19.53
N MET A 422 10.72 -11.04 -20.65
CA MET A 422 11.31 -11.35 -21.95
C MET A 422 12.58 -10.53 -22.18
N GLU A 423 13.68 -11.20 -22.53
CA GLU A 423 14.96 -10.56 -22.85
C GLU A 423 15.00 -10.04 -24.29
N ASP A 424 14.44 -10.78 -25.23
CA ASP A 424 14.38 -10.38 -26.64
C ASP A 424 13.26 -9.37 -26.86
N PHE A 425 13.59 -8.21 -27.45
CA PHE A 425 12.64 -7.15 -27.68
C PHE A 425 11.61 -7.50 -28.76
N ALA A 426 11.96 -8.28 -29.78
CA ALA A 426 11.02 -8.66 -30.83
C ALA A 426 9.88 -9.54 -30.26
N ASP A 427 10.24 -10.49 -29.40
CA ASP A 427 9.28 -11.33 -28.69
C ASP A 427 8.46 -10.52 -27.69
N LYS A 428 9.11 -9.66 -26.90
CA LYS A 428 8.46 -8.74 -25.95
C LYS A 428 7.48 -7.80 -26.66
N GLY A 429 7.93 -7.14 -27.71
CA GLY A 429 7.12 -6.21 -28.49
C GLY A 429 5.95 -6.89 -29.21
N SER A 430 6.15 -8.12 -29.71
CA SER A 430 5.07 -8.92 -30.30
C SER A 430 3.98 -9.25 -29.28
N LEU A 431 4.36 -9.69 -28.08
CA LEU A 431 3.41 -10.01 -27.02
C LEU A 431 2.63 -8.77 -26.55
N ILE A 432 3.33 -7.64 -26.33
CA ILE A 432 2.69 -6.36 -25.98
C ILE A 432 1.77 -5.89 -27.13
N GLY A 433 2.24 -5.93 -28.37
CA GLY A 433 1.47 -5.48 -29.54
C GLY A 433 0.21 -6.31 -29.76
N ASP A 434 0.27 -7.62 -29.58
CA ASP A 434 -0.91 -8.49 -29.64
C ASP A 434 -1.93 -8.14 -28.53
N PHE A 435 -1.46 -7.91 -27.32
CA PHE A 435 -2.29 -7.44 -26.22
C PHE A 435 -2.94 -6.09 -26.54
N LEU A 436 -2.18 -5.10 -27.04
CA LEU A 436 -2.71 -3.78 -27.41
C LEU A 436 -3.78 -3.88 -28.51
N SER A 437 -3.57 -4.76 -29.49
CA SER A 437 -4.56 -5.02 -30.53
C SER A 437 -5.88 -5.58 -29.96
N LYS A 438 -5.78 -6.46 -28.96
CA LYS A 438 -6.93 -7.08 -28.30
C LYS A 438 -7.71 -6.10 -27.41
N ILE A 439 -7.03 -5.19 -26.71
CA ILE A 439 -7.71 -4.25 -25.82
C ILE A 439 -8.31 -3.03 -26.52
N TYR A 440 -7.91 -2.70 -27.72
CA TYR A 440 -8.40 -1.51 -28.44
C TYR A 440 -9.93 -1.45 -28.52
N GLY A 441 -10.59 -2.52 -28.97
CA GLY A 441 -12.05 -2.58 -29.07
C GLY A 441 -12.77 -2.44 -27.73
N PRO A 442 -12.41 -3.22 -26.70
CA PRO A 442 -12.92 -3.04 -25.33
C PRO A 442 -12.69 -1.65 -24.77
N CYS A 443 -11.52 -1.06 -25.01
CA CYS A 443 -11.18 0.30 -24.59
C CYS A 443 -12.13 1.34 -25.18
N CYS A 444 -12.33 1.32 -26.51
CA CYS A 444 -13.27 2.21 -27.19
C CYS A 444 -14.69 2.10 -26.61
N ARG A 445 -15.19 0.86 -26.42
CA ARG A 445 -16.53 0.65 -25.83
C ARG A 445 -16.65 1.27 -24.44
N LYS A 446 -15.65 1.04 -23.57
CA LYS A 446 -15.68 1.61 -22.20
C LYS A 446 -15.60 3.15 -22.20
N LEU A 447 -14.82 3.76 -23.08
CA LEU A 447 -14.80 5.23 -23.23
C LEU A 447 -16.17 5.78 -23.68
N GLU A 448 -16.85 5.09 -24.61
CA GLU A 448 -18.20 5.45 -25.07
C GLU A 448 -19.24 5.29 -23.96
N GLU A 449 -19.27 4.12 -23.29
CA GLU A 449 -20.19 3.81 -22.21
C GLU A 449 -20.08 4.78 -21.02
N ASN A 450 -18.86 5.26 -20.72
CA ASN A 450 -18.63 6.26 -19.68
C ASN A 450 -18.77 7.71 -20.16
N GLY A 451 -19.08 7.93 -21.45
CA GLY A 451 -19.29 9.26 -22.03
C GLY A 451 -18.04 10.13 -22.12
N VAL A 452 -16.83 9.53 -22.11
CA VAL A 452 -15.55 10.25 -22.12
C VAL A 452 -14.79 10.11 -23.47
N MET A 453 -15.37 9.46 -24.47
CA MET A 453 -14.73 9.29 -25.79
C MET A 453 -14.41 10.64 -26.45
N SER A 454 -15.32 11.62 -26.42
CA SER A 454 -15.06 12.95 -27.00
C SER A 454 -13.98 13.71 -26.21
N LEU A 455 -13.91 13.55 -24.89
CA LEU A 455 -12.81 14.11 -24.09
C LEU A 455 -11.48 13.52 -24.52
N PHE A 456 -11.43 12.21 -24.75
CA PHE A 456 -10.23 11.52 -25.24
C PHE A 456 -9.81 12.04 -26.61
N THR A 457 -10.72 12.00 -27.60
CA THR A 457 -10.39 12.30 -29.02
C THR A 457 -10.18 13.77 -29.29
N ASP A 458 -10.93 14.67 -28.63
CA ASP A 458 -10.95 16.10 -28.97
C ASP A 458 -10.02 16.92 -28.09
N VAL A 459 -9.61 16.39 -26.92
CA VAL A 459 -8.79 17.11 -25.95
C VAL A 459 -7.52 16.37 -25.58
N GLU A 460 -7.64 15.20 -24.94
CA GLU A 460 -6.50 14.56 -24.28
C GLU A 460 -5.47 14.00 -25.25
N GLU A 461 -5.90 13.33 -26.32
CA GLU A 461 -5.00 12.77 -27.31
C GLU A 461 -4.31 13.87 -28.15
N PRO A 462 -5.00 14.92 -28.68
CA PRO A 462 -4.32 16.04 -29.31
C PRO A 462 -3.35 16.79 -28.40
N LEU A 463 -3.64 16.86 -27.09
CA LEU A 463 -2.79 17.51 -26.09
C LEU A 463 -1.42 16.81 -25.96
N VAL A 464 -1.34 15.50 -26.19
CA VAL A 464 -0.07 14.74 -26.18
C VAL A 464 0.97 15.39 -27.11
N LYS A 465 0.55 15.75 -28.34
CA LYS A 465 1.42 16.40 -29.34
C LYS A 465 1.89 17.79 -28.86
N VAL A 466 0.98 18.55 -28.26
CA VAL A 466 1.30 19.88 -27.73
C VAL A 466 2.34 19.77 -26.63
N LEU A 467 2.12 18.88 -25.66
CA LEU A 467 3.02 18.67 -24.54
C LEU A 467 4.40 18.15 -24.98
N SER A 468 4.45 17.16 -25.87
CA SER A 468 5.71 16.69 -26.46
C SER A 468 6.49 17.82 -27.14
N THR A 469 5.81 18.69 -27.90
CA THR A 469 6.43 19.85 -28.53
C THR A 469 6.97 20.85 -27.51
N MET A 470 6.22 21.13 -26.43
CA MET A 470 6.65 22.01 -25.34
C MET A 470 7.87 21.44 -24.60
N GLU A 471 7.85 20.14 -24.31
CA GLU A 471 8.95 19.46 -23.63
C GLU A 471 10.24 19.48 -24.47
N LYS A 472 10.16 19.19 -25.75
CA LYS A 472 11.29 19.30 -26.68
C LYS A 472 11.80 20.73 -26.85
N ALA A 473 10.92 21.71 -26.83
CA ALA A 473 11.31 23.11 -26.90
C ALA A 473 12.06 23.56 -25.65
N GLY A 474 11.66 23.08 -24.48
CA GLY A 474 12.21 23.52 -23.19
C GLY A 474 12.00 25.02 -22.92
N ILE A 475 12.41 25.47 -21.76
CA ILE A 475 12.29 26.86 -21.29
C ILE A 475 13.64 27.53 -21.33
N ALA A 476 13.75 28.62 -22.10
CA ALA A 476 14.99 29.39 -22.20
C ALA A 476 15.32 30.10 -20.86
N THR A 477 16.59 30.12 -20.50
CA THR A 477 17.09 30.80 -19.30
C THR A 477 18.05 31.90 -19.67
N ASP A 478 17.96 33.04 -18.99
CA ASP A 478 18.94 34.12 -19.03
C ASP A 478 19.96 33.92 -17.92
N GLN A 479 21.10 33.31 -18.27
CA GLN A 479 22.16 32.96 -17.32
C GLN A 479 22.78 34.18 -16.65
N GLN A 480 22.90 35.32 -17.37
CA GLN A 480 23.46 36.54 -16.80
C GLN A 480 22.49 37.08 -15.73
N ARG A 481 21.23 37.21 -16.08
CA ARG A 481 20.21 37.70 -15.15
C ARG A 481 20.02 36.76 -13.95
N TRP A 482 20.18 35.45 -14.19
CA TRP A 482 20.15 34.44 -13.12
C TRP A 482 21.21 34.68 -12.06
N GLN A 483 22.46 34.89 -12.49
CA GLN A 483 23.57 35.15 -11.58
C GLN A 483 23.43 36.50 -10.86
N GLU A 484 22.93 37.53 -11.53
CA GLU A 484 22.65 38.84 -10.90
C GLU A 484 21.63 38.67 -9.78
N VAL A 485 20.47 38.04 -10.06
CA VAL A 485 19.40 37.84 -9.07
C VAL A 485 19.89 36.97 -7.90
N LYS A 486 20.67 35.95 -8.15
CA LYS A 486 21.26 35.09 -7.12
C LYS A 486 22.19 35.89 -6.20
N ALA A 487 23.08 36.70 -6.78
CA ALA A 487 24.02 37.52 -6.03
C ALA A 487 23.28 38.56 -5.15
N ASP A 488 22.24 39.20 -5.68
CA ASP A 488 21.42 40.19 -4.95
C ASP A 488 20.70 39.52 -3.75
N MET A 489 20.05 38.36 -3.98
CA MET A 489 19.36 37.60 -2.93
C MET A 489 20.31 37.06 -1.86
N GLU A 490 21.49 36.61 -2.23
CA GLU A 490 22.53 36.18 -1.28
C GLU A 490 23.06 37.36 -0.45
N SER A 491 23.19 38.54 -1.05
CA SER A 491 23.59 39.74 -0.34
C SER A 491 22.56 40.14 0.71
N GLU A 492 21.27 40.14 0.33
CA GLU A 492 20.15 40.38 1.25
C GLU A 492 20.11 39.37 2.37
N LEU A 493 20.27 38.06 2.04
CA LEU A 493 20.31 36.98 3.02
C LEU A 493 21.42 37.17 4.06
N ARG A 494 22.62 37.61 3.63
CA ARG A 494 23.73 37.90 4.54
C ARG A 494 23.41 39.05 5.51
N LEU A 495 22.73 40.08 5.04
CA LEU A 495 22.29 41.19 5.90
C LEU A 495 21.24 40.73 6.92
N LEU A 496 20.25 39.94 6.49
CA LEU A 496 19.24 39.35 7.38
C LEU A 496 19.85 38.45 8.46
N VAL A 497 20.82 37.63 8.11
CA VAL A 497 21.54 36.76 9.08
C VAL A 497 22.22 37.62 10.15
N LYS A 498 22.91 38.69 9.74
CA LYS A 498 23.58 39.61 10.67
C LYS A 498 22.58 40.30 11.61
N ASP A 499 21.45 40.75 11.07
CA ASP A 499 20.39 41.38 11.84
C ASP A 499 19.74 40.42 12.84
N ILE A 500 19.43 39.17 12.39
CA ILE A 500 18.86 38.14 13.25
C ILE A 500 19.82 37.82 14.41
N TYR A 501 21.13 37.69 14.15
CA TYR A 501 22.13 37.45 15.21
C TYR A 501 22.24 38.60 16.18
N THR A 502 22.11 39.84 15.69
CA THR A 502 22.10 41.04 16.53
C THR A 502 20.91 41.04 17.48
N GLU A 503 19.72 40.74 16.97
CA GLU A 503 18.48 40.61 17.77
C GLU A 503 18.50 39.43 18.75
N ALA A 504 19.14 38.32 18.37
CA ALA A 504 19.29 37.14 19.23
C ALA A 504 20.38 37.30 20.29
N GLY A 505 21.34 38.22 20.07
CA GLY A 505 22.49 38.47 20.93
C GLY A 505 23.61 37.39 20.78
N GLU A 506 23.46 36.45 19.87
CA GLU A 506 24.46 35.41 19.57
C GLU A 506 24.23 34.75 18.19
N PRO A 507 25.27 34.20 17.57
CA PRO A 507 25.11 33.40 16.37
C PRO A 507 24.52 32.03 16.70
N PHE A 508 23.62 31.53 15.84
CA PHE A 508 23.01 30.20 15.92
C PHE A 508 22.60 29.72 14.53
N ASN A 509 22.25 28.43 14.39
CA ASN A 509 21.74 27.93 13.13
C ASN A 509 20.24 28.25 12.98
N ILE A 510 19.93 29.28 12.17
CA ILE A 510 18.56 29.76 11.91
C ILE A 510 17.70 28.68 11.25
N ASN A 511 18.33 27.75 10.47
CA ASN A 511 17.63 26.64 9.83
C ASN A 511 17.35 25.48 10.79
N SER A 512 17.89 25.49 12.02
CA SER A 512 17.62 24.44 13.02
C SER A 512 16.38 24.81 13.84
N PRO A 513 15.24 24.11 13.69
CA PRO A 513 14.05 24.36 14.50
C PRO A 513 14.32 24.27 16.01
N LYS A 514 15.25 23.39 16.40
CA LYS A 514 15.64 23.19 17.80
C LYS A 514 16.37 24.41 18.35
N GLN A 515 17.41 24.93 17.65
CA GLN A 515 18.16 26.10 18.09
C GLN A 515 17.30 27.36 18.04
N LEU A 516 16.54 27.54 16.97
CA LEU A 516 15.61 28.67 16.86
C LEU A 516 14.55 28.62 17.97
N GLY A 517 14.02 27.45 18.31
CA GLY A 517 13.07 27.29 19.42
C GLY A 517 13.67 27.71 20.77
N VAL A 518 14.92 27.36 21.06
CA VAL A 518 15.63 27.80 22.28
C VAL A 518 15.76 29.34 22.30
N ILE A 519 16.18 29.95 21.19
CA ILE A 519 16.28 31.40 21.09
C ILE A 519 14.92 32.08 21.35
N LEU A 520 13.87 31.67 20.64
CA LEU A 520 12.57 32.30 20.72
C LEU A 520 11.87 32.10 22.07
N PHE A 521 11.85 30.89 22.60
CA PHE A 521 11.00 30.55 23.73
C PHE A 521 11.72 30.46 25.07
N GLU A 522 13.03 30.22 25.11
CA GLU A 522 13.80 30.15 26.36
C GLU A 522 14.57 31.43 26.60
N LYS A 523 15.25 31.98 25.58
CA LYS A 523 16.06 33.20 25.73
C LYS A 523 15.26 34.47 25.63
N LEU A 524 14.44 34.62 24.55
CA LEU A 524 13.59 35.80 24.35
C LEU A 524 12.24 35.69 25.09
N GLN A 525 11.94 34.54 25.71
CA GLN A 525 10.74 34.30 26.49
C GLN A 525 9.42 34.62 25.78
N LEU A 526 9.37 34.41 24.45
CA LEU A 526 8.16 34.62 23.69
C LEU A 526 7.09 33.55 24.06
N PRO A 527 5.80 33.86 23.91
CA PRO A 527 4.74 32.93 24.23
C PRO A 527 4.81 31.68 23.38
N VAL A 528 4.74 30.50 24.02
CA VAL A 528 4.75 29.19 23.34
C VAL A 528 3.38 28.94 22.75
N ILE A 529 3.24 28.97 21.41
CA ILE A 529 1.98 28.75 20.72
C ILE A 529 1.73 27.24 20.54
N LYS A 530 2.77 26.45 20.19
CA LYS A 530 2.64 25.02 19.89
C LYS A 530 3.89 24.25 20.27
N LYS A 531 3.71 23.05 20.83
CA LYS A 531 4.80 22.09 21.10
C LYS A 531 4.69 20.89 20.17
N THR A 532 5.83 20.32 19.83
CA THR A 532 5.96 19.03 19.12
C THR A 532 6.43 17.95 20.10
N LYS A 533 6.46 16.71 19.66
CA LYS A 533 7.01 15.59 20.48
C LYS A 533 8.48 15.79 20.86
N THR A 534 9.22 16.60 20.10
CA THR A 534 10.68 16.79 20.26
C THR A 534 11.08 18.19 20.70
N GLY A 535 10.12 19.08 21.01
CA GLY A 535 10.41 20.45 21.45
C GLY A 535 9.39 21.48 21.00
N TYR A 536 9.83 22.72 20.84
CA TYR A 536 8.99 23.82 20.37
C TYR A 536 8.77 23.78 18.86
N SER A 537 7.52 24.05 18.41
CA SER A 537 7.27 24.28 16.99
C SER A 537 7.72 25.68 16.58
N THR A 538 8.39 25.77 15.44
CA THR A 538 8.77 27.03 14.79
C THR A 538 8.24 27.05 13.35
N ASP A 539 7.09 26.40 13.08
CA ASP A 539 6.45 26.41 11.76
C ASP A 539 5.94 27.84 11.41
N SER A 540 5.60 28.05 10.12
CA SER A 540 5.18 29.38 9.67
C SER A 540 3.99 29.91 10.44
N ALA A 541 2.99 29.06 10.75
CA ALA A 541 1.80 29.46 11.50
C ALA A 541 2.14 29.93 12.93
N VAL A 542 3.14 29.31 13.57
CA VAL A 542 3.63 29.75 14.89
C VAL A 542 4.35 31.06 14.78
N LEU A 543 5.21 31.27 13.77
CA LEU A 543 5.92 32.54 13.56
C LEU A 543 4.95 33.67 13.19
N ASP A 544 3.96 33.39 12.34
CA ASP A 544 2.92 34.37 11.99
C ASP A 544 2.13 34.85 13.22
N ALA A 545 1.82 33.94 14.15
CA ALA A 545 1.18 34.29 15.41
C ALA A 545 2.09 35.12 16.37
N LEU A 546 3.39 35.19 16.10
CA LEU A 546 4.38 35.93 16.87
C LEU A 546 4.87 37.20 16.19
N LEU A 547 4.33 37.59 15.02
CA LEU A 547 4.80 38.73 14.19
C LEU A 547 4.98 40.01 14.99
N ASP A 548 4.02 40.36 15.85
CA ASP A 548 4.02 41.61 16.63
C ASP A 548 4.75 41.48 17.98
N LYS A 549 5.35 40.34 18.29
CA LYS A 549 5.94 40.08 19.61
C LYS A 549 7.43 40.38 19.68
N HIS A 550 8.14 40.29 18.54
CA HIS A 550 9.57 40.59 18.53
C HIS A 550 10.04 40.96 17.10
N PRO A 551 10.92 41.97 16.91
CA PRO A 551 11.38 42.44 15.60
C PRO A 551 12.19 41.38 14.81
N MET A 552 12.70 40.37 15.48
CA MET A 552 13.37 39.24 14.82
C MET A 552 12.42 38.34 14.01
N ILE A 553 11.15 38.24 14.38
CA ILE A 553 10.20 37.29 13.75
C ILE A 553 9.98 37.56 12.26
N PRO A 554 9.63 38.82 11.83
CA PRO A 554 9.52 39.11 10.39
C PRO A 554 10.83 38.83 9.63
N LYS A 555 11.99 39.08 10.24
CA LYS A 555 13.30 38.82 9.65
C LYS A 555 13.55 37.32 9.45
N ILE A 556 13.12 36.47 10.39
CA ILE A 556 13.19 34.99 10.24
C ILE A 556 12.28 34.50 9.10
N LEU A 557 11.07 35.03 8.99
CA LEU A 557 10.16 34.69 7.90
C LEU A 557 10.75 35.08 6.53
N GLN A 558 11.30 36.29 6.42
CA GLN A 558 11.99 36.77 5.22
C GLN A 558 13.24 35.94 4.91
N PHE A 559 14.06 35.58 5.92
CA PHE A 559 15.20 34.71 5.78
C PHE A 559 14.78 33.34 5.20
N ARG A 560 13.72 32.74 5.73
CA ARG A 560 13.22 31.44 5.24
C ARG A 560 12.71 31.52 3.80
N ALA A 561 11.98 32.58 3.46
CA ALA A 561 11.50 32.82 2.10
C ALA A 561 12.67 32.95 1.11
N LEU A 562 13.64 33.82 1.38
CA LEU A 562 14.83 34.00 0.56
C LEU A 562 15.68 32.71 0.48
N LYS A 563 15.90 32.05 1.62
CA LYS A 563 16.68 30.80 1.63
C LYS A 563 16.04 29.72 0.79
N LYS A 564 14.71 29.60 0.82
CA LYS A 564 13.96 28.66 -0.04
C LYS A 564 14.08 29.05 -1.52
N LEU A 565 13.96 30.32 -1.86
CA LEU A 565 14.12 30.81 -3.24
C LEU A 565 15.51 30.47 -3.79
N ILE A 566 16.55 30.77 -3.02
CA ILE A 566 17.93 30.47 -3.43
C ILE A 566 18.12 28.96 -3.56
N SER A 567 17.86 28.19 -2.49
CA SER A 567 18.23 26.77 -2.47
C SER A 567 17.36 25.88 -3.38
N THR A 568 16.05 26.15 -3.51
CA THR A 568 15.14 25.30 -4.28
C THR A 568 15.09 25.70 -5.75
N TYR A 569 15.08 27.00 -6.02
CA TYR A 569 14.85 27.48 -7.39
C TYR A 569 16.14 27.96 -8.07
N LEU A 570 17.01 28.72 -7.41
CA LEU A 570 18.25 29.15 -8.06
C LEU A 570 19.31 28.03 -8.06
N ASP A 571 19.69 27.51 -6.89
CA ASP A 571 20.71 26.46 -6.79
C ASP A 571 20.19 25.11 -7.32
N GLY A 572 18.90 24.82 -7.13
CA GLY A 572 18.29 23.56 -7.54
C GLY A 572 18.07 23.43 -9.04
N LEU A 573 17.74 24.53 -9.74
CA LEU A 573 17.47 24.52 -11.18
C LEU A 573 18.71 24.82 -12.02
N GLU A 574 19.70 25.56 -11.51
CA GLU A 574 20.92 25.93 -12.24
C GLU A 574 21.66 24.72 -12.87
N PRO A 575 21.85 23.59 -12.14
CA PRO A 575 22.50 22.39 -12.71
C PRO A 575 21.69 21.71 -13.81
N LEU A 576 20.39 22.01 -13.94
CA LEU A 576 19.49 21.41 -14.91
C LEU A 576 19.41 22.19 -16.22
N VAL A 577 20.08 23.34 -16.28
CA VAL A 577 20.20 24.11 -17.51
C VAL A 577 21.17 23.39 -18.46
N SER A 578 20.67 23.01 -19.63
CA SER A 578 21.50 22.39 -20.67
C SER A 578 22.61 23.36 -21.11
N ALA A 579 23.85 22.94 -21.01
CA ALA A 579 24.99 23.72 -21.47
C ALA A 579 24.99 23.97 -22.98
N GLU A 580 24.33 23.09 -23.75
CA GLU A 580 24.27 23.17 -25.22
C GLU A 580 23.20 24.17 -25.67
N THR A 581 22.04 24.16 -25.04
CA THR A 581 20.85 24.91 -25.50
C THR A 581 20.52 26.13 -24.64
N GLY A 582 21.07 26.22 -23.43
CA GLY A 582 20.69 27.24 -22.45
C GLY A 582 19.26 27.10 -21.94
N ARG A 583 18.68 25.90 -22.00
CA ARG A 583 17.28 25.63 -21.67
C ARG A 583 17.15 24.63 -20.55
N ILE A 584 16.03 24.69 -19.82
CA ILE A 584 15.59 23.68 -18.86
C ILE A 584 14.47 22.87 -19.53
N TYR A 585 14.55 21.56 -19.39
CA TYR A 585 13.53 20.61 -19.88
C TYR A 585 12.79 20.01 -18.68
N THR A 586 11.48 19.99 -18.75
CA THR A 586 10.59 19.41 -17.73
C THR A 586 9.66 18.41 -18.40
N SER A 587 9.07 17.51 -17.64
CA SER A 587 7.99 16.64 -18.12
C SER A 587 6.63 17.16 -17.66
N PHE A 588 5.67 17.26 -18.57
CA PHE A 588 4.27 17.58 -18.30
C PHE A 588 3.43 16.31 -18.28
N ASN A 589 2.89 15.97 -17.13
CA ASN A 589 2.16 14.72 -16.93
C ASN A 589 0.66 14.93 -16.99
N GLN A 590 -0.03 14.20 -17.87
CA GLN A 590 -1.49 14.22 -18.02
C GLN A 590 -2.19 13.28 -17.03
N MET A 591 -1.55 12.20 -16.59
CA MET A 591 -2.15 11.06 -15.90
C MET A 591 -1.84 10.98 -14.40
N VAL A 592 -1.36 12.07 -13.78
CA VAL A 592 -0.92 12.04 -12.36
C VAL A 592 -1.99 12.57 -11.40
N THR A 593 -2.82 13.51 -11.86
CA THR A 593 -3.81 14.13 -10.98
C THR A 593 -5.20 13.58 -11.22
N ALA A 594 -5.93 13.22 -10.17
CA ALA A 594 -7.32 12.75 -10.27
C ALA A 594 -8.31 13.83 -10.77
N THR A 595 -7.86 15.09 -10.87
CA THR A 595 -8.71 16.24 -11.23
C THR A 595 -8.59 16.68 -12.70
N GLY A 596 -7.81 15.99 -13.53
CA GLY A 596 -7.55 16.37 -14.92
C GLY A 596 -6.56 17.54 -15.08
N ARG A 597 -5.93 18.02 -13.98
CA ARG A 597 -4.88 19.05 -14.09
C ARG A 597 -3.58 18.43 -14.56
N LEU A 598 -2.84 19.16 -15.38
CA LEU A 598 -1.45 18.80 -15.68
C LEU A 598 -0.58 18.94 -14.43
N SER A 599 0.44 18.11 -14.32
CA SER A 599 1.52 18.29 -13.36
C SER A 599 2.87 18.40 -14.08
N SER A 600 3.86 19.02 -13.44
CA SER A 600 5.22 19.15 -13.96
C SER A 600 6.19 18.45 -13.02
N SER A 601 7.13 17.69 -13.59
CA SER A 601 8.18 16.98 -12.83
C SER A 601 9.51 17.00 -13.58
N ASP A 602 10.60 16.82 -12.85
CA ASP A 602 11.96 16.63 -13.33
C ASP A 602 12.53 17.75 -14.22
N PRO A 603 12.47 19.04 -13.80
CA PRO A 603 12.05 19.60 -12.50
C PRO A 603 10.58 20.05 -12.47
N ASN A 604 10.01 20.18 -11.27
CA ASN A 604 8.68 20.79 -11.13
C ASN A 604 8.75 22.32 -11.32
N LEU A 605 8.23 22.79 -12.44
CA LEU A 605 8.20 24.22 -12.80
C LEU A 605 6.86 24.91 -12.50
N GLN A 606 5.85 24.20 -12.01
CA GLN A 606 4.54 24.77 -11.65
C GLN A 606 4.57 25.55 -10.33
N ASN A 607 5.51 25.24 -9.44
CA ASN A 607 5.57 25.81 -8.09
C ASN A 607 6.60 26.93 -7.96
N ILE A 608 7.06 27.52 -9.07
CA ILE A 608 7.95 28.68 -9.03
C ILE A 608 7.17 29.87 -8.44
N PRO A 609 7.63 30.48 -7.34
CA PRO A 609 6.96 31.63 -6.74
C PRO A 609 7.07 32.85 -7.64
N ILE A 610 6.01 33.64 -7.64
CA ILE A 610 5.91 34.93 -8.36
C ILE A 610 6.52 36.05 -7.53
#